data_c7301f443a5dc937c7d288146720c6c2
#
_entry.id   c7301f443a5dc937c7d288146720c6c2
#
_cell.length_a   1.000
_cell.length_b   1.000
_cell.length_c   1.000
_cell.angle_alpha   90.00
_cell.angle_beta   90.00
_cell.angle_gamma   90.00
#
_symmetry.space_group_name_H-M   'P 1'
#
loop_
_entity.id
_entity.type
_entity.pdbx_description
1 polymer ?
#
loop_
_entity_poly.entity_id
_entity_poly.type
_entity_poly.pdbx_seq_one_letter_code
_entity_poly.pdbx_strand_id
1 'polypeptide(L)'
;MKKIIFLLTLALFVNYSISVPSPATGWSVQNIMAPFPQDTTTRIAIVGDTGTGERAYAPGFSAVQKAMQETMPDALLHLGDFVYQPELFPDSCPDRYIEEIKKTLVAPYPLRLFVAGDNDLPPEKWKPKASGCWDKIDPLDSGFDNPHTPQPRNFEGTRVVGNALIGIIHHYPWQDPTPWLQPRITEARKKGLWVILAVHEPALTTAWYLDKRHTALKQLNALKPDLVFAGNQHSYERFHSMSPVEDGAFKVVKSESGKYQSGDGTIHIVSGGGGATFKPFADMQKKGKHTAPKDVFDALAKRALMNHFITLDISRDVLQGTVWRVCVQDDPDDKWNPRWKARKKFWDTITLECDGKPEGVTIYDEFEIH
;
A
#
# COMPACT_ATOMS: atom_id res chain seq x y z
N MET A 1 -18.25 -48.76 76.74
CA MET A 1 -16.94 -48.10 76.58
C MET A 1 -16.41 -48.34 75.13
N LYS A 2 -16.63 -47.36 74.23
CA LYS A 2 -16.16 -47.43 72.87
C LYS A 2 -15.04 -46.40 72.73
N LYS A 3 -13.87 -46.89 72.36
CA LYS A 3 -12.70 -46.07 72.08
C LYS A 3 -12.81 -45.53 70.63
N ILE A 4 -12.79 -44.24 70.47
CA ILE A 4 -12.74 -43.54 69.22
C ILE A 4 -11.29 -43.25 68.90
N ILE A 5 -10.75 -43.78 67.80
CA ILE A 5 -9.42 -43.50 67.30
C ILE A 5 -9.54 -42.35 66.30
N PHE A 6 -8.87 -41.21 66.62
CA PHE A 6 -8.72 -40.07 65.70
C PHE A 6 -7.53 -40.32 64.76
N LEU A 7 -7.81 -40.44 63.49
CA LEU A 7 -6.75 -40.41 62.46
C LEU A 7 -6.53 -38.92 62.06
N LEU A 8 -5.34 -38.43 62.33
CA LEU A 8 -4.86 -37.16 61.81
C LEU A 8 -4.35 -37.36 60.38
N THR A 9 -5.07 -36.84 59.40
CA THR A 9 -4.60 -36.71 58.02
C THR A 9 -3.82 -35.41 57.85
N LEU A 10 -2.52 -35.52 57.67
CA LEU A 10 -1.61 -34.42 57.37
C LEU A 10 -1.75 -34.02 55.88
N ALA A 11 -2.40 -32.92 55.56
CA ALA A 11 -2.49 -32.38 54.19
C ALA A 11 -1.23 -31.57 53.90
N LEU A 12 -0.38 -32.07 53.05
CA LEU A 12 0.75 -31.34 52.47
C LEU A 12 0.20 -30.37 51.39
N PHE A 13 0.16 -29.10 51.71
CA PHE A 13 -0.05 -28.04 50.75
C PHE A 13 1.26 -27.83 49.95
N VAL A 14 1.32 -28.36 48.75
CA VAL A 14 2.33 -27.96 47.78
C VAL A 14 1.93 -26.65 47.17
N ASN A 15 2.56 -25.55 47.57
CA ASN A 15 2.42 -24.25 46.91
C ASN A 15 3.13 -24.32 45.54
N TYR A 16 2.34 -24.52 44.50
CA TYR A 16 2.79 -24.23 43.13
C TYR A 16 2.72 -22.72 42.90
N SER A 17 3.83 -22.04 43.00
CA SER A 17 4.00 -20.69 42.48
C SER A 17 4.03 -20.77 40.95
N ILE A 18 2.92 -20.50 40.30
CA ILE A 18 2.89 -20.27 38.86
C ILE A 18 3.49 -18.89 38.66
N SER A 19 4.76 -18.83 38.26
CA SER A 19 5.35 -17.60 37.77
C SER A 19 4.73 -17.31 36.38
N VAL A 20 3.79 -16.36 36.35
CA VAL A 20 3.32 -15.75 35.12
C VAL A 20 4.51 -15.00 34.51
N PRO A 21 4.96 -15.34 33.30
CA PRO A 21 6.00 -14.54 32.68
C PRO A 21 5.48 -13.13 32.46
N SER A 22 6.20 -12.16 33.00
CA SER A 22 5.97 -10.73 32.75
C SER A 22 5.96 -10.51 31.22
N PRO A 23 5.02 -9.72 30.66
CA PRO A 23 5.07 -9.41 29.25
C PRO A 23 6.41 -8.73 28.98
N ALA A 24 7.17 -9.32 28.06
CA ALA A 24 8.45 -8.80 27.64
C ALA A 24 8.25 -7.45 26.96
N THR A 25 8.34 -6.39 27.75
CA THR A 25 8.54 -5.03 27.28
C THR A 25 10.01 -4.93 26.86
N GLY A 26 10.25 -5.14 25.59
CA GLY A 26 11.60 -5.02 25.06
C GLY A 26 11.73 -5.62 23.69
N TRP A 27 11.06 -5.03 22.71
CA TRP A 27 11.49 -5.20 21.32
C TRP A 27 12.78 -4.38 21.16
N SER A 28 13.93 -5.02 21.38
CA SER A 28 15.19 -4.37 21.08
C SER A 28 15.32 -4.26 19.56
N VAL A 29 15.71 -3.08 19.08
CA VAL A 29 16.03 -2.77 17.67
C VAL A 29 17.01 -3.82 17.05
N GLN A 30 17.74 -4.56 17.87
CA GLN A 30 18.67 -5.60 17.44
C GLN A 30 17.99 -6.83 16.81
N ASN A 31 16.74 -7.13 17.13
CA ASN A 31 16.06 -8.34 16.59
C ASN A 31 15.41 -8.13 15.21
N ILE A 32 15.31 -6.88 14.73
CA ILE A 32 14.75 -6.56 13.41
C ILE A 32 15.82 -6.68 12.31
N MET A 33 17.09 -6.84 12.69
CA MET A 33 18.22 -6.75 11.78
C MET A 33 19.05 -8.06 11.71
N ALA A 34 18.40 -9.22 11.81
CA ALA A 34 19.07 -10.45 11.42
C ALA A 34 19.56 -10.34 9.97
N PRO A 35 20.80 -10.76 9.65
CA PRO A 35 21.25 -10.74 8.27
C PRO A 35 20.35 -11.69 7.48
N PHE A 36 19.58 -11.13 6.55
CA PHE A 36 18.79 -11.95 5.63
C PHE A 36 19.73 -12.77 4.75
N PRO A 37 19.36 -14.01 4.40
CA PRO A 37 20.12 -14.79 3.43
C PRO A 37 20.20 -13.99 2.13
N GLN A 38 21.39 -13.60 1.71
CA GLN A 38 21.61 -12.70 0.58
C GLN A 38 21.15 -13.25 -0.78
N ASP A 39 20.86 -14.54 -0.86
CA ASP A 39 20.56 -15.25 -2.12
C ASP A 39 19.08 -15.59 -2.30
N THR A 40 18.20 -15.18 -1.39
CA THR A 40 16.76 -15.46 -1.53
C THR A 40 16.03 -14.27 -2.14
N THR A 41 15.19 -14.58 -3.13
CA THR A 41 14.22 -13.60 -3.67
C THR A 41 13.00 -13.56 -2.76
N THR A 42 12.58 -12.35 -2.38
CA THR A 42 11.35 -12.11 -1.62
C THR A 42 10.32 -11.51 -2.55
N ARG A 43 9.12 -12.08 -2.60
CA ARG A 43 8.00 -11.57 -3.40
C ARG A 43 7.03 -10.78 -2.53
N ILE A 44 6.74 -9.56 -2.92
CA ILE A 44 5.73 -8.71 -2.29
C ILE A 44 4.58 -8.49 -3.26
N ALA A 45 3.34 -8.73 -2.82
CA ALA A 45 2.16 -8.25 -3.52
C ALA A 45 1.88 -6.80 -3.11
N ILE A 46 1.57 -5.94 -4.08
CA ILE A 46 1.29 -4.53 -3.87
C ILE A 46 -0.05 -4.19 -4.48
N VAL A 47 -0.93 -3.59 -3.69
CA VAL A 47 -2.28 -3.22 -4.11
C VAL A 47 -2.76 -2.04 -3.27
N GLY A 48 -3.58 -1.16 -3.84
CA GLY A 48 -4.27 -0.11 -3.10
C GLY A 48 -5.74 -0.01 -3.53
N ASP A 49 -6.52 0.74 -2.75
CA ASP A 49 -7.89 1.09 -3.09
C ASP A 49 -8.75 -0.16 -3.36
N THR A 50 -8.67 -1.12 -2.46
CA THR A 50 -9.42 -2.38 -2.54
C THR A 50 -10.89 -2.16 -2.30
N GLY A 51 -11.22 -1.26 -1.37
CA GLY A 51 -12.57 -0.75 -1.21
C GLY A 51 -13.56 -1.76 -0.67
N THR A 52 -13.20 -2.50 0.37
CA THR A 52 -14.20 -3.25 1.15
C THR A 52 -15.32 -2.31 1.57
N GLY A 53 -16.58 -2.69 1.36
CA GLY A 53 -17.74 -1.87 1.72
C GLY A 53 -18.63 -1.51 0.55
N GLU A 54 -19.45 -0.45 0.70
CA GLU A 54 -20.58 -0.20 -0.19
C GLU A 54 -20.24 0.53 -1.50
N ARG A 55 -19.00 1.00 -1.68
CA ARG A 55 -18.54 1.68 -2.90
C ARG A 55 -17.51 0.89 -3.69
N ALA A 56 -17.30 -0.35 -3.33
CA ALA A 56 -16.43 -1.24 -4.06
C ALA A 56 -17.18 -1.93 -5.20
N TYR A 57 -16.51 -2.14 -6.30
CA TYR A 57 -16.98 -3.04 -7.34
C TYR A 57 -16.58 -4.46 -6.95
N ALA A 58 -17.50 -5.19 -6.31
CA ALA A 58 -17.22 -6.48 -5.70
C ALA A 58 -16.59 -7.53 -6.65
N PRO A 59 -17.01 -7.67 -7.92
CA PRO A 59 -16.36 -8.58 -8.87
C PRO A 59 -14.88 -8.23 -9.08
N GLY A 60 -14.54 -6.94 -9.22
CA GLY A 60 -13.16 -6.49 -9.37
C GLY A 60 -12.32 -6.79 -8.14
N PHE A 61 -12.81 -6.45 -6.95
CA PHE A 61 -12.13 -6.75 -5.69
C PHE A 61 -11.85 -8.26 -5.53
N SER A 62 -12.89 -9.09 -5.68
CA SER A 62 -12.76 -10.53 -5.49
C SER A 62 -11.78 -11.16 -6.49
N ALA A 63 -11.80 -10.73 -7.75
CA ALA A 63 -10.89 -11.22 -8.78
C ALA A 63 -9.44 -10.83 -8.52
N VAL A 64 -9.19 -9.58 -8.09
CA VAL A 64 -7.85 -9.10 -7.72
C VAL A 64 -7.31 -9.90 -6.53
N GLN A 65 -8.11 -10.06 -5.46
CA GLN A 65 -7.68 -10.80 -4.27
C GLN A 65 -7.33 -12.25 -4.60
N LYS A 66 -8.16 -12.93 -5.39
CA LYS A 66 -7.89 -14.29 -5.82
C LYS A 66 -6.60 -14.38 -6.65
N ALA A 67 -6.47 -13.55 -7.66
CA ALA A 67 -5.28 -13.54 -8.53
C ALA A 67 -4.00 -13.24 -7.76
N MET A 68 -4.05 -12.29 -6.82
CA MET A 68 -2.92 -11.92 -5.98
C MET A 68 -2.45 -13.09 -5.10
N GLN A 69 -3.39 -13.82 -4.48
CA GLN A 69 -3.07 -14.99 -3.66
C GLN A 69 -2.46 -16.12 -4.50
N GLU A 70 -2.88 -16.32 -5.74
CA GLU A 70 -2.33 -17.32 -6.66
C GLU A 70 -0.85 -17.07 -7.01
N THR A 71 -0.33 -15.85 -6.84
CA THR A 71 1.09 -15.54 -7.01
C THR A 71 1.96 -15.94 -5.82
N MET A 72 1.35 -16.39 -4.72
CA MET A 72 2.00 -16.85 -3.47
C MET A 72 3.06 -15.87 -2.93
N PRO A 73 2.70 -14.61 -2.66
CA PRO A 73 3.67 -13.64 -2.16
C PRO A 73 4.04 -13.89 -0.68
N ASP A 74 5.28 -13.55 -0.33
CA ASP A 74 5.79 -13.60 1.05
C ASP A 74 5.21 -12.47 1.92
N ALA A 75 4.84 -11.35 1.29
CA ALA A 75 4.31 -10.18 1.97
C ALA A 75 3.25 -9.46 1.14
N LEU A 76 2.41 -8.68 1.84
CA LEU A 76 1.48 -7.72 1.27
C LEU A 76 1.90 -6.30 1.64
N LEU A 77 1.98 -5.40 0.66
CA LEU A 77 2.02 -3.96 0.85
C LEU A 77 0.70 -3.38 0.34
N HIS A 78 -0.16 -2.93 1.27
CA HIS A 78 -1.42 -2.29 0.93
C HIS A 78 -1.30 -0.77 0.99
N LEU A 79 -1.66 -0.10 -0.10
CA LEU A 79 -1.42 1.33 -0.29
C LEU A 79 -2.56 2.23 0.24
N GLY A 80 -3.42 1.70 1.11
CA GLY A 80 -4.52 2.44 1.73
C GLY A 80 -5.87 2.33 1.00
N ASP A 81 -6.86 2.95 1.59
CA ASP A 81 -8.26 2.89 1.16
C ASP A 81 -8.79 1.44 1.17
N PHE A 82 -8.78 0.85 2.36
CA PHE A 82 -9.34 -0.47 2.61
C PHE A 82 -10.87 -0.45 2.57
N VAL A 83 -11.48 0.64 3.07
CA VAL A 83 -12.93 0.75 3.24
C VAL A 83 -13.50 2.00 2.61
N TYR A 84 -14.48 1.82 1.74
CA TYR A 84 -15.30 2.91 1.20
C TYR A 84 -16.71 2.85 1.74
N GLN A 85 -17.07 3.80 2.60
CA GLN A 85 -18.35 3.81 3.30
C GLN A 85 -19.10 5.14 3.08
N PRO A 86 -19.96 5.23 2.07
CA PRO A 86 -20.60 6.50 1.71
C PRO A 86 -21.75 6.94 2.58
N GLU A 87 -22.46 6.03 3.19
CA GLU A 87 -23.79 6.31 3.74
C GLU A 87 -23.95 5.91 5.20
N LEU A 88 -23.08 5.04 5.66
CA LEU A 88 -22.99 4.70 7.07
C LEU A 88 -22.04 5.69 7.74
N PHE A 89 -22.46 6.19 8.85
CA PHE A 89 -21.75 7.25 9.51
C PHE A 89 -20.72 6.77 10.50
N PRO A 90 -19.90 7.71 10.85
CA PRO A 90 -18.52 7.59 11.22
C PRO A 90 -18.29 6.86 12.54
N ASP A 91 -19.29 6.67 13.33
CA ASP A 91 -19.11 6.09 14.67
C ASP A 91 -19.07 4.57 14.67
N SER A 92 -19.18 3.94 13.52
CA SER A 92 -19.23 2.49 13.44
C SER A 92 -18.59 1.95 12.17
N CYS A 93 -17.29 1.77 12.20
CA CYS A 93 -16.68 0.84 11.26
C CYS A 93 -17.31 -0.55 11.47
N PRO A 94 -18.13 -1.06 10.54
CA PRO A 94 -18.83 -2.32 10.74
C PRO A 94 -17.88 -3.49 10.84
N ASP A 95 -18.07 -4.36 11.81
CA ASP A 95 -17.21 -5.53 12.02
C ASP A 95 -17.12 -6.42 10.79
N ARG A 96 -18.19 -6.51 9.98
CA ARG A 96 -18.19 -7.26 8.71
C ARG A 96 -17.10 -6.81 7.74
N TYR A 97 -16.73 -5.53 7.72
CA TYR A 97 -15.65 -5.03 6.87
C TYR A 97 -14.30 -5.49 7.39
N ILE A 98 -14.12 -5.47 8.70
CA ILE A 98 -12.90 -5.95 9.32
C ILE A 98 -12.74 -7.46 9.13
N GLU A 99 -13.82 -8.23 9.24
CA GLU A 99 -13.79 -9.67 8.96
C GLU A 99 -13.45 -9.97 7.48
N GLU A 100 -13.97 -9.18 6.54
CA GLU A 100 -13.61 -9.30 5.13
C GLU A 100 -12.12 -8.99 4.92
N ILE A 101 -11.59 -7.91 5.51
CA ILE A 101 -10.16 -7.56 5.46
C ILE A 101 -9.31 -8.67 6.08
N LYS A 102 -9.70 -9.20 7.23
CA LYS A 102 -8.99 -10.32 7.87
C LYS A 102 -8.92 -11.53 6.96
N LYS A 103 -10.03 -11.88 6.32
CA LYS A 103 -10.11 -13.03 5.43
C LYS A 103 -9.30 -12.87 4.15
N THR A 104 -9.33 -11.68 3.54
CA THR A 104 -8.81 -11.45 2.19
C THR A 104 -7.41 -10.83 2.17
N LEU A 105 -7.10 -9.98 3.13
CA LEU A 105 -5.86 -9.18 3.16
C LEU A 105 -4.95 -9.49 4.35
N VAL A 106 -5.41 -10.28 5.32
CA VAL A 106 -4.59 -10.66 6.49
C VAL A 106 -4.24 -12.14 6.47
N ALA A 107 -5.25 -13.01 6.46
CA ALA A 107 -5.04 -14.44 6.58
C ALA A 107 -4.13 -15.05 5.49
N PRO A 108 -4.17 -14.60 4.22
CA PRO A 108 -3.32 -15.17 3.18
C PRO A 108 -1.84 -14.76 3.26
N TYR A 109 -1.52 -13.68 4.00
CA TYR A 109 -0.18 -13.09 3.96
C TYR A 109 0.51 -13.16 5.32
N PRO A 110 1.68 -13.82 5.42
CA PRO A 110 2.42 -13.91 6.68
C PRO A 110 2.97 -12.56 7.15
N LEU A 111 3.32 -11.68 6.22
CA LEU A 111 3.80 -10.34 6.49
C LEU A 111 2.91 -9.31 5.76
N ARG A 112 2.51 -8.27 6.47
CA ARG A 112 1.62 -7.23 5.95
C ARG A 112 2.12 -5.86 6.38
N LEU A 113 2.15 -4.94 5.43
CA LEU A 113 2.49 -3.53 5.64
C LEU A 113 1.36 -2.67 5.08
N PHE A 114 0.77 -1.84 5.91
CA PHE A 114 -0.41 -1.06 5.59
C PHE A 114 -0.13 0.43 5.59
N VAL A 115 -0.53 1.10 4.53
CA VAL A 115 -0.56 2.56 4.43
C VAL A 115 -1.97 3.03 4.77
N ALA A 116 -2.11 4.06 5.59
CA ALA A 116 -3.42 4.65 5.87
C ALA A 116 -3.92 5.47 4.68
N GLY A 117 -5.10 5.13 4.16
CA GLY A 117 -5.80 5.91 3.13
C GLY A 117 -6.71 6.99 3.72
N ASP A 118 -7.08 7.97 2.91
CA ASP A 118 -7.95 9.06 3.35
C ASP A 118 -9.40 8.59 3.66
N ASN A 119 -9.83 7.46 3.08
CA ASN A 119 -11.12 6.86 3.41
C ASN A 119 -11.08 6.00 4.69
N ASP A 120 -9.92 5.58 5.16
CA ASP A 120 -9.77 4.76 6.35
C ASP A 120 -9.73 5.59 7.64
N LEU A 121 -9.29 6.84 7.55
CA LEU A 121 -9.10 7.76 8.67
C LEU A 121 -10.44 8.22 9.29
N PRO A 122 -10.42 8.79 10.50
CA PRO A 122 -11.59 9.42 11.06
C PRO A 122 -12.14 10.52 10.15
N PRO A 123 -13.48 10.69 10.09
CA PRO A 123 -14.09 11.76 9.32
C PRO A 123 -13.68 13.14 9.77
N GLU A 124 -13.33 13.98 8.81
CA GLU A 124 -13.00 15.38 9.01
C GLU A 124 -13.76 16.29 8.02
N LYS A 125 -13.69 17.62 8.20
CA LYS A 125 -14.39 18.58 7.33
C LYS A 125 -14.03 18.43 5.84
N TRP A 126 -12.79 18.07 5.54
CA TRP A 126 -12.31 17.88 4.17
C TRP A 126 -12.67 16.49 3.61
N LYS A 127 -12.94 15.51 4.48
CA LYS A 127 -13.33 14.15 4.12
C LYS A 127 -14.46 13.64 5.04
N PRO A 128 -15.66 14.20 4.98
CA PRO A 128 -16.75 13.89 5.92
C PRO A 128 -17.34 12.49 5.76
N LYS A 129 -16.93 11.76 4.73
CA LYS A 129 -17.40 10.39 4.42
C LYS A 129 -16.31 9.34 4.59
N ALA A 130 -15.23 9.66 5.26
CA ALA A 130 -14.23 8.69 5.64
C ALA A 130 -14.82 7.64 6.61
N SER A 131 -14.32 6.42 6.58
CA SER A 131 -14.92 5.29 7.31
C SER A 131 -14.60 5.28 8.80
N GLY A 132 -13.49 5.89 9.21
CA GLY A 132 -12.99 5.79 10.58
C GLY A 132 -12.54 4.36 10.96
N CYS A 133 -12.28 3.51 9.99
CA CYS A 133 -11.92 2.11 10.24
C CYS A 133 -10.46 1.90 10.65
N TRP A 134 -9.62 2.92 10.55
CA TRP A 134 -8.18 2.77 10.73
C TRP A 134 -7.81 2.17 12.10
N ASP A 135 -8.44 2.61 13.17
CA ASP A 135 -8.17 2.08 14.51
C ASP A 135 -8.38 0.56 14.64
N LYS A 136 -9.23 -0.02 13.77
CA LYS A 136 -9.45 -1.47 13.70
C LYS A 136 -8.54 -2.15 12.66
N ILE A 137 -8.05 -1.42 11.67
CA ILE A 137 -7.18 -1.92 10.59
C ILE A 137 -5.72 -1.93 11.03
N ASP A 138 -5.25 -0.85 11.65
CA ASP A 138 -3.86 -0.69 12.09
C ASP A 138 -3.33 -1.89 12.91
N PRO A 139 -4.07 -2.45 13.89
CA PRO A 139 -3.62 -3.62 14.63
C PRO A 139 -3.47 -4.90 13.81
N LEU A 140 -3.94 -4.93 12.58
CA LEU A 140 -3.81 -6.06 11.65
C LEU A 140 -2.51 -6.01 10.84
N ASP A 141 -1.82 -4.88 10.83
CA ASP A 141 -0.48 -4.72 10.28
C ASP A 141 0.53 -5.60 11.03
N SER A 142 1.60 -6.00 10.36
CA SER A 142 2.67 -6.77 10.99
C SER A 142 3.65 -5.91 11.80
N GLY A 143 3.42 -4.61 11.82
CA GLY A 143 4.22 -3.62 12.52
C GLY A 143 5.48 -3.19 11.77
N PHE A 144 5.90 -1.99 12.06
CA PHE A 144 7.12 -1.36 11.54
C PHE A 144 7.80 -0.52 12.62
N ASP A 145 9.08 -0.23 12.43
CA ASP A 145 9.83 0.64 13.32
C ASP A 145 9.33 2.07 13.18
N ASN A 146 8.64 2.55 14.21
CA ASN A 146 8.04 3.88 14.24
C ASN A 146 9.08 4.93 14.70
N PRO A 147 9.30 6.01 13.92
CA PRO A 147 10.27 7.05 14.27
C PRO A 147 9.84 7.96 15.42
N HIS A 148 8.59 7.93 15.82
CA HIS A 148 7.98 8.91 16.73
C HIS A 148 7.73 8.36 18.14
N THR A 149 8.70 7.63 18.72
CA THR A 149 8.62 7.22 20.13
C THR A 149 8.81 8.44 21.05
N PRO A 150 8.06 8.62 22.15
CA PRO A 150 7.08 7.71 22.78
C PRO A 150 5.63 7.89 22.33
N GLN A 151 5.34 8.80 21.41
CA GLN A 151 3.99 8.94 20.84
C GLN A 151 3.97 8.31 19.46
N PRO A 152 3.53 7.07 19.34
CA PRO A 152 3.45 6.41 18.07
C PRO A 152 2.42 7.14 17.19
N ARG A 153 2.87 7.75 16.09
CA ARG A 153 2.03 7.87 14.92
C ARG A 153 2.02 6.48 14.29
N ASN A 154 0.94 5.76 14.46
CA ASN A 154 0.78 4.41 13.92
C ASN A 154 0.63 4.40 12.38
N PHE A 155 1.07 5.45 11.71
CA PHE A 155 0.88 5.69 10.28
C PHE A 155 2.20 5.76 9.52
N GLU A 156 3.34 5.77 10.20
CA GLU A 156 4.65 5.99 9.61
C GLU A 156 5.70 5.07 10.22
N GLY A 157 6.60 4.58 9.40
CA GLY A 157 7.72 3.79 9.90
C GLY A 157 8.49 3.10 8.79
N THR A 158 9.43 2.26 9.19
CA THR A 158 10.22 1.46 8.27
C THR A 158 10.25 0.00 8.67
N ARG A 159 10.36 -0.88 7.68
CA ARG A 159 10.60 -2.30 7.89
C ARG A 159 11.52 -2.86 6.81
N VAL A 160 12.43 -3.71 7.21
CA VAL A 160 13.24 -4.48 6.26
C VAL A 160 12.46 -5.74 5.86
N VAL A 161 12.28 -5.95 4.57
CA VAL A 161 11.62 -7.13 3.99
C VAL A 161 12.51 -7.65 2.87
N GLY A 162 13.04 -8.86 3.04
CA GLY A 162 14.07 -9.39 2.14
C GLY A 162 15.27 -8.43 2.02
N ASN A 163 15.65 -8.11 0.81
CA ASN A 163 16.76 -7.20 0.52
C ASN A 163 16.32 -5.72 0.36
N ALA A 164 15.17 -5.32 0.92
CA ALA A 164 14.69 -3.94 0.82
C ALA A 164 14.31 -3.34 2.18
N LEU A 165 14.60 -2.03 2.34
CA LEU A 165 13.97 -1.18 3.34
C LEU A 165 12.68 -0.63 2.74
N ILE A 166 11.55 -0.92 3.37
CA ILE A 166 10.25 -0.36 3.04
C ILE A 166 9.93 0.75 4.03
N GLY A 167 9.70 1.96 3.53
CA GLY A 167 9.26 3.11 4.32
C GLY A 167 7.80 3.42 4.04
N ILE A 168 6.98 3.45 5.10
CA ILE A 168 5.58 3.86 5.07
C ILE A 168 5.50 5.31 5.51
N ILE A 169 4.87 6.16 4.69
CA ILE A 169 4.76 7.60 4.93
C ILE A 169 3.29 7.99 4.99
N HIS A 170 2.93 8.71 6.06
CA HIS A 170 1.58 9.26 6.21
C HIS A 170 1.42 10.58 5.43
N HIS A 171 0.30 10.72 4.71
CA HIS A 171 0.04 11.90 3.89
C HIS A 171 -0.89 12.93 4.55
N TYR A 172 -1.70 12.57 5.53
CA TYR A 172 -2.84 13.35 6.02
C TYR A 172 -2.67 13.86 7.46
N PRO A 173 -2.14 15.07 7.67
CA PRO A 173 -1.58 16.01 6.69
C PRO A 173 -0.15 15.64 6.28
N TRP A 174 0.26 16.04 5.07
CA TRP A 174 1.64 15.84 4.62
C TRP A 174 2.64 16.53 5.56
N GLN A 175 3.66 15.80 5.95
CA GLN A 175 4.81 16.29 6.69
C GLN A 175 6.08 15.80 5.99
N ASP A 176 7.14 16.61 6.05
CA ASP A 176 8.41 16.23 5.46
C ASP A 176 8.97 14.96 6.14
N PRO A 177 9.12 13.86 5.42
CA PRO A 177 9.64 12.62 5.99
C PRO A 177 11.18 12.63 6.12
N THR A 178 11.86 13.60 5.50
CA THR A 178 13.33 13.63 5.42
C THR A 178 14.01 13.53 6.78
N PRO A 179 13.60 14.25 7.84
CA PRO A 179 14.31 14.22 9.11
C PRO A 179 14.40 12.84 9.76
N TRP A 180 13.37 12.04 9.64
CA TRP A 180 13.33 10.71 10.26
C TRP A 180 13.72 9.58 9.31
N LEU A 181 13.48 9.74 8.00
CA LEU A 181 13.65 8.67 7.02
C LEU A 181 15.06 8.65 6.41
N GLN A 182 15.69 9.83 6.19
CA GLN A 182 17.03 9.91 5.61
C GLN A 182 18.11 9.12 6.39
N PRO A 183 18.16 9.15 7.74
CA PRO A 183 19.11 8.33 8.48
C PRO A 183 18.92 6.82 8.25
N ARG A 184 17.66 6.37 8.17
CA ARG A 184 17.31 4.97 7.91
C ARG A 184 17.68 4.52 6.51
N ILE A 185 17.43 5.36 5.52
CA ILE A 185 17.85 5.13 4.13
C ILE A 185 19.38 5.03 4.05
N THR A 186 20.10 5.96 4.70
CA THR A 186 21.55 5.93 4.72
C THR A 186 22.09 4.61 5.28
N GLU A 187 21.51 4.13 6.37
CA GLU A 187 21.91 2.85 6.96
C GLU A 187 21.52 1.65 6.09
N ALA A 188 20.37 1.68 5.44
CA ALA A 188 19.95 0.65 4.49
C ALA A 188 20.90 0.56 3.29
N ARG A 189 21.29 1.69 2.73
CA ARG A 189 22.25 1.77 1.60
C ARG A 189 23.62 1.21 1.98
N LYS A 190 24.12 1.47 3.20
CA LYS A 190 25.37 0.86 3.68
C LYS A 190 25.32 -0.67 3.72
N LYS A 191 24.12 -1.25 3.88
CA LYS A 191 23.87 -2.68 3.88
C LYS A 191 23.56 -3.26 2.51
N GLY A 192 23.58 -2.44 1.47
CA GLY A 192 23.22 -2.84 0.11
C GLY A 192 21.72 -3.14 -0.08
N LEU A 193 20.86 -2.57 0.76
CA LEU A 193 19.41 -2.76 0.64
C LEU A 193 18.82 -1.79 -0.40
N TRP A 194 17.84 -2.28 -1.14
CA TRP A 194 16.94 -1.45 -1.92
C TRP A 194 16.11 -0.55 -1.00
N VAL A 195 15.65 0.58 -1.52
CA VAL A 195 14.81 1.54 -0.78
C VAL A 195 13.49 1.73 -1.51
N ILE A 196 12.41 1.32 -0.88
CA ILE A 196 11.06 1.39 -1.40
C ILE A 196 10.23 2.25 -0.45
N LEU A 197 9.57 3.27 -0.97
CA LEU A 197 8.66 4.10 -0.18
C LEU A 197 7.21 3.86 -0.61
N ALA A 198 6.31 3.93 0.35
CA ALA A 198 4.87 3.82 0.12
C ALA A 198 4.12 4.96 0.80
N VAL A 199 3.20 5.55 0.07
CA VAL A 199 2.34 6.66 0.52
C VAL A 199 0.97 6.48 -0.12
N HIS A 200 -0.11 6.91 0.53
CA HIS A 200 -1.42 6.77 -0.10
C HIS A 200 -1.63 7.77 -1.24
N GLU A 201 -1.47 9.07 -0.98
CA GLU A 201 -1.65 10.12 -1.99
C GLU A 201 -0.45 10.20 -2.94
N PRO A 202 -0.60 10.00 -4.25
CA PRO A 202 0.53 10.07 -5.18
C PRO A 202 1.06 11.49 -5.32
N ALA A 203 2.38 11.63 -5.18
CA ALA A 203 3.07 12.89 -5.44
C ALA A 203 3.16 13.20 -6.95
N LEU A 204 3.03 12.17 -7.79
CA LEU A 204 3.07 12.26 -9.24
C LEU A 204 1.94 11.44 -9.85
N THR A 205 1.08 12.07 -10.66
CA THR A 205 -0.05 11.40 -11.32
C THR A 205 -0.61 12.26 -12.45
N THR A 206 -1.20 11.64 -13.46
CA THR A 206 -1.97 12.31 -14.52
C THR A 206 -3.48 12.23 -14.30
N ALA A 207 -3.93 11.59 -13.24
CA ALA A 207 -5.36 11.43 -12.95
C ALA A 207 -5.98 12.70 -12.35
N TRP A 208 -5.37 13.23 -11.31
CA TRP A 208 -5.80 14.45 -10.65
C TRP A 208 -4.59 15.21 -10.11
N TYR A 209 -4.16 16.22 -10.85
CA TYR A 209 -2.99 16.97 -10.46
C TYR A 209 -3.35 18.17 -9.55
N LEU A 210 -2.59 18.34 -8.46
CA LEU A 210 -2.70 19.44 -7.53
C LEU A 210 -1.31 20.03 -7.24
N ASP A 211 -1.18 21.36 -7.27
CA ASP A 211 0.10 22.05 -7.06
C ASP A 211 0.80 21.68 -5.74
N LYS A 212 0.04 21.43 -4.68
CA LYS A 212 0.58 21.00 -3.38
C LYS A 212 1.40 19.70 -3.45
N ARG A 213 1.24 18.89 -4.49
CA ARG A 213 2.00 17.63 -4.69
C ARG A 213 3.45 17.88 -5.07
N HIS A 214 3.78 19.06 -5.59
CA HIS A 214 5.17 19.42 -5.91
C HIS A 214 6.10 19.32 -4.70
N THR A 215 5.65 19.79 -3.52
CA THR A 215 6.46 19.72 -2.29
C THR A 215 6.74 18.26 -1.93
N ALA A 216 5.73 17.39 -1.94
CA ALA A 216 5.89 15.97 -1.65
C ALA A 216 6.83 15.30 -2.67
N LEU A 217 6.65 15.57 -3.97
CA LEU A 217 7.51 15.04 -5.03
C LEU A 217 8.99 15.43 -4.83
N LYS A 218 9.23 16.71 -4.55
CA LYS A 218 10.60 17.23 -4.30
C LYS A 218 11.25 16.52 -3.11
N GLN A 219 10.52 16.38 -1.99
CA GLN A 219 11.02 15.75 -0.77
C GLN A 219 11.26 14.25 -0.97
N LEU A 220 10.35 13.54 -1.61
CA LEU A 220 10.50 12.11 -1.90
C LEU A 220 11.70 11.84 -2.83
N ASN A 221 11.84 12.62 -3.90
CA ASN A 221 12.98 12.48 -4.82
C ASN A 221 14.32 12.85 -4.16
N ALA A 222 14.34 13.80 -3.21
CA ALA A 222 15.54 14.15 -2.46
C ALA A 222 16.06 13.01 -1.58
N LEU A 223 15.18 12.13 -1.12
CA LEU A 223 15.52 10.90 -0.39
C LEU A 223 16.17 9.82 -1.27
N LYS A 224 16.06 9.94 -2.59
CA LYS A 224 16.61 9.01 -3.59
C LYS A 224 16.22 7.55 -3.35
N PRO A 225 14.92 7.22 -3.17
CA PRO A 225 14.49 5.83 -3.16
C PRO A 225 14.59 5.24 -4.56
N ASP A 226 14.61 3.91 -4.66
CA ASP A 226 14.53 3.23 -5.96
C ASP A 226 13.10 3.27 -6.50
N LEU A 227 12.11 3.03 -5.62
CA LEU A 227 10.68 3.00 -5.93
C LEU A 227 9.87 3.84 -4.95
N VAL A 228 8.83 4.50 -5.45
CA VAL A 228 7.75 5.09 -4.66
C VAL A 228 6.43 4.56 -5.18
N PHE A 229 5.70 3.83 -4.32
CA PHE A 229 4.35 3.37 -4.59
C PHE A 229 3.31 4.28 -3.96
N ALA A 230 2.21 4.51 -4.69
CA ALA A 230 1.06 5.24 -4.17
C ALA A 230 -0.27 4.60 -4.59
N GLY A 231 -1.32 4.84 -3.81
CA GLY A 231 -2.71 4.49 -4.08
C GLY A 231 -3.54 5.69 -4.52
N ASN A 232 -4.72 5.84 -3.95
CA ASN A 232 -5.71 6.92 -4.06
C ASN A 232 -6.26 7.18 -5.49
N GLN A 233 -5.44 7.07 -6.51
CA GLN A 233 -5.93 7.15 -7.89
C GLN A 233 -6.26 5.73 -8.37
N HIS A 234 -7.55 5.49 -8.63
CA HIS A 234 -8.06 4.16 -9.00
C HIS A 234 -7.70 3.84 -10.46
N SER A 235 -6.39 3.79 -10.71
CA SER A 235 -5.75 3.59 -12.01
C SER A 235 -4.36 3.01 -11.81
N TYR A 236 -3.75 2.58 -12.88
CA TYR A 236 -2.32 2.28 -12.94
C TYR A 236 -1.59 3.41 -13.65
N GLU A 237 -0.49 3.88 -13.07
CA GLU A 237 0.47 4.77 -13.74
C GLU A 237 1.89 4.37 -13.33
N ARG A 238 2.80 4.25 -14.28
CA ARG A 238 4.23 4.15 -14.02
C ARG A 238 4.95 5.26 -14.75
N PHE A 239 5.82 5.93 -14.02
CA PHE A 239 6.67 6.98 -14.56
C PHE A 239 8.08 6.45 -14.82
N HIS A 240 8.77 7.03 -15.77
CA HIS A 240 10.19 6.77 -15.98
C HIS A 240 11.00 7.19 -14.75
N SER A 241 12.22 6.69 -14.64
CA SER A 241 13.11 7.08 -13.53
C SER A 241 13.41 8.57 -13.57
N MET A 242 13.35 9.21 -12.41
CA MET A 242 13.52 10.67 -12.26
C MET A 242 14.53 11.00 -11.19
N SER A 243 15.54 11.80 -11.56
CA SER A 243 16.50 12.36 -10.63
C SER A 243 16.20 13.83 -10.36
N PRO A 244 16.29 14.31 -9.11
CA PRO A 244 16.16 15.72 -8.81
C PRO A 244 17.32 16.49 -9.46
N VAL A 245 16.99 17.65 -10.02
CA VAL A 245 17.97 18.65 -10.48
C VAL A 245 17.72 19.96 -9.74
N GLU A 246 18.56 20.98 -10.00
CA GLU A 246 18.39 22.29 -9.39
C GLU A 246 17.02 22.89 -9.72
N ASP A 247 16.54 23.80 -8.88
CA ASP A 247 15.27 24.53 -9.00
C ASP A 247 13.98 23.68 -8.96
N GLY A 248 14.05 22.46 -8.44
CA GLY A 248 12.88 21.59 -8.25
C GLY A 248 12.42 20.90 -9.52
N ALA A 249 13.12 21.07 -10.64
CA ALA A 249 12.95 20.26 -11.83
C ALA A 249 13.50 18.84 -11.61
N PHE A 250 13.22 17.94 -12.53
CA PHE A 250 13.79 16.60 -12.54
C PHE A 250 14.25 16.20 -13.94
N LYS A 251 15.32 15.40 -13.96
CA LYS A 251 15.81 14.75 -15.16
C LYS A 251 15.14 13.40 -15.30
N VAL A 252 14.52 13.15 -16.44
CA VAL A 252 13.88 11.87 -16.76
C VAL A 252 14.86 10.96 -17.51
N VAL A 253 15.05 9.74 -16.99
CA VAL A 253 15.77 8.66 -17.66
C VAL A 253 14.73 7.72 -18.27
N LYS A 254 14.51 7.87 -19.59
CA LYS A 254 13.52 7.06 -20.31
C LYS A 254 14.07 5.67 -20.61
N SER A 255 13.22 4.66 -20.47
CA SER A 255 13.50 3.29 -20.85
C SER A 255 12.27 2.68 -21.52
N GLU A 256 12.37 2.37 -22.79
CA GLU A 256 11.31 1.69 -23.55
C GLU A 256 11.16 0.21 -23.12
N SER A 257 12.24 -0.40 -22.67
CA SER A 257 12.23 -1.78 -22.18
C SER A 257 11.79 -1.93 -20.72
N GLY A 258 11.62 -0.81 -19.99
CA GLY A 258 11.34 -0.84 -18.55
C GLY A 258 12.56 -1.17 -17.68
N LYS A 259 13.77 -1.24 -18.23
CA LYS A 259 15.01 -1.55 -17.49
C LYS A 259 15.74 -0.29 -17.10
N TYR A 260 16.14 -0.18 -15.84
CA TYR A 260 16.81 0.95 -15.24
C TYR A 260 18.02 0.50 -14.42
N GLN A 261 18.91 1.44 -14.10
CA GLN A 261 20.02 1.22 -13.20
C GLN A 261 19.75 1.86 -11.83
N SER A 262 20.19 1.20 -10.77
CA SER A 262 20.20 1.82 -9.45
C SER A 262 20.98 3.12 -9.48
N GLY A 263 20.38 4.20 -8.96
CA GLY A 263 20.96 5.54 -9.01
C GLY A 263 20.57 6.40 -10.22
N ASP A 264 19.90 5.85 -11.23
CA ASP A 264 19.31 6.63 -12.34
C ASP A 264 18.27 7.65 -11.83
N GLY A 265 17.65 7.36 -10.71
CA GLY A 265 16.63 8.17 -10.05
C GLY A 265 15.57 7.32 -9.40
N THR A 266 14.42 7.92 -9.15
CA THR A 266 13.25 7.29 -8.50
C THR A 266 12.19 6.96 -9.54
N ILE A 267 11.66 5.73 -9.51
CA ILE A 267 10.47 5.35 -10.29
C ILE A 267 9.25 5.51 -9.40
N HIS A 268 8.30 6.35 -9.83
CA HIS A 268 7.01 6.52 -9.17
C HIS A 268 5.95 5.64 -9.84
N ILE A 269 5.17 4.94 -9.02
CA ILE A 269 4.11 4.04 -9.48
C ILE A 269 2.83 4.31 -8.69
N VAL A 270 1.74 4.53 -9.40
CA VAL A 270 0.39 4.60 -8.84
C VAL A 270 -0.31 3.27 -9.08
N SER A 271 -0.80 2.65 -8.02
CA SER A 271 -1.45 1.33 -8.05
C SER A 271 -2.69 1.30 -7.16
N GLY A 272 -3.76 1.97 -7.63
CA GLY A 272 -5.05 2.03 -6.95
C GLY A 272 -6.15 1.21 -7.62
N GLY A 273 -5.81 0.13 -8.31
CA GLY A 273 -6.75 -0.71 -9.05
C GLY A 273 -7.24 -1.95 -8.31
N GLY A 274 -7.22 -1.95 -6.98
CA GLY A 274 -7.52 -3.11 -6.14
C GLY A 274 -8.99 -3.55 -6.08
N GLY A 275 -9.90 -2.81 -6.72
CA GLY A 275 -11.33 -3.12 -6.75
C GLY A 275 -12.25 -1.91 -6.62
N ALA A 276 -11.74 -0.76 -6.26
CA ALA A 276 -12.53 0.47 -6.21
C ALA A 276 -12.96 0.93 -7.61
N THR A 277 -14.04 1.72 -7.68
CA THR A 277 -14.52 2.32 -8.94
C THR A 277 -13.48 3.24 -9.55
N PHE A 278 -13.12 3.06 -10.81
CA PHE A 278 -12.06 3.83 -11.47
C PHE A 278 -12.24 5.34 -11.41
N LYS A 279 -11.13 6.04 -11.31
CA LYS A 279 -11.03 7.50 -11.45
C LYS A 279 -10.35 7.80 -12.79
N PRO A 280 -11.09 8.27 -13.81
CA PRO A 280 -10.51 8.60 -15.11
C PRO A 280 -9.45 9.68 -15.01
N PHE A 281 -8.48 9.62 -15.92
CA PHE A 281 -7.41 10.61 -16.02
C PHE A 281 -7.92 12.01 -16.30
N ALA A 282 -7.21 13.02 -15.81
CA ALA A 282 -7.67 14.42 -15.89
C ALA A 282 -7.86 14.91 -17.33
N ASP A 283 -7.03 14.47 -18.25
CA ASP A 283 -7.11 14.80 -19.68
C ASP A 283 -8.32 14.14 -20.41
N MET A 284 -8.93 13.12 -19.80
CA MET A 284 -10.19 12.52 -20.27
C MET A 284 -11.43 13.30 -19.82
N GLN A 285 -11.27 14.31 -18.97
CA GLN A 285 -12.39 15.08 -18.44
C GLN A 285 -12.78 16.21 -19.39
N LYS A 286 -14.09 16.42 -19.61
CA LYS A 286 -14.65 17.49 -20.47
C LYS A 286 -14.17 18.91 -20.14
N LYS A 287 -13.68 19.19 -18.97
CA LYS A 287 -13.29 20.51 -18.48
C LYS A 287 -11.88 20.59 -17.93
N GLY A 288 -10.98 19.70 -18.25
CA GLY A 288 -9.52 19.79 -18.06
C GLY A 288 -8.95 20.58 -16.86
N LYS A 289 -9.71 20.78 -15.78
CA LYS A 289 -9.37 21.72 -14.71
C LYS A 289 -8.15 21.33 -13.86
N HIS A 290 -7.70 20.10 -13.97
CA HIS A 290 -6.62 19.57 -13.14
C HIS A 290 -5.64 18.71 -13.95
N THR A 291 -5.52 19.02 -15.24
CA THR A 291 -4.57 18.33 -16.11
C THR A 291 -3.14 18.54 -15.59
N ALA A 292 -2.37 17.48 -15.53
CA ALA A 292 -0.98 17.55 -15.16
C ALA A 292 -0.16 18.42 -16.13
N PRO A 293 0.91 19.09 -15.69
CA PRO A 293 1.83 19.78 -16.57
C PRO A 293 2.49 18.84 -17.60
N LYS A 294 3.02 19.45 -18.65
CA LYS A 294 3.64 18.69 -19.77
C LYS A 294 4.80 17.80 -19.30
N ASP A 295 5.63 18.26 -18.39
CA ASP A 295 6.77 17.51 -17.86
C ASP A 295 6.35 16.23 -17.12
N VAL A 296 5.20 16.24 -16.45
CA VAL A 296 4.60 15.04 -15.84
C VAL A 296 4.21 14.03 -16.91
N PHE A 297 3.60 14.49 -18.01
CA PHE A 297 3.30 13.60 -19.16
C PHE A 297 4.56 13.11 -19.85
N ASP A 298 5.58 13.95 -19.98
CA ASP A 298 6.87 13.57 -20.57
C ASP A 298 7.60 12.48 -19.76
N ALA A 299 7.34 12.45 -18.43
CA ALA A 299 7.85 11.43 -17.52
C ALA A 299 6.99 10.17 -17.48
N LEU A 300 5.77 10.20 -18.00
CA LEU A 300 4.87 9.05 -17.98
C LEU A 300 5.38 7.94 -18.92
N ALA A 301 5.60 6.74 -18.37
CA ALA A 301 5.99 5.56 -19.13
C ALA A 301 4.76 4.74 -19.56
N LYS A 302 3.80 4.54 -18.65
CA LYS A 302 2.62 3.72 -18.90
C LYS A 302 1.46 4.10 -18.00
N ARG A 303 0.22 3.98 -18.49
CA ARG A 303 -0.98 4.14 -17.65
C ARG A 303 -2.17 3.35 -18.18
N ALA A 304 -3.06 2.95 -17.31
CA ALA A 304 -4.30 2.27 -17.69
C ALA A 304 -5.40 2.44 -16.62
N LEU A 305 -6.65 2.37 -17.08
CA LEU A 305 -7.81 2.17 -16.19
C LEU A 305 -8.15 0.68 -16.20
N MET A 306 -7.76 -0.03 -15.16
CA MET A 306 -7.94 -1.49 -15.02
C MET A 306 -7.91 -1.91 -13.55
N ASN A 307 -8.56 -3.01 -13.23
CA ASN A 307 -8.25 -3.73 -12.00
C ASN A 307 -6.87 -4.37 -12.14
N HIS A 308 -6.05 -4.25 -11.11
CA HIS A 308 -4.68 -4.74 -11.14
C HIS A 308 -4.08 -4.87 -9.74
N PHE A 309 -2.99 -5.59 -9.69
CA PHE A 309 -2.03 -5.59 -8.59
C PHE A 309 -0.62 -5.71 -9.17
N ILE A 310 0.38 -5.55 -8.32
CA ILE A 310 1.78 -5.67 -8.71
C ILE A 310 2.42 -6.76 -7.85
N THR A 311 3.23 -7.63 -8.44
CA THR A 311 4.23 -8.40 -7.70
C THR A 311 5.58 -7.75 -7.87
N LEU A 312 6.30 -7.60 -6.76
CA LEU A 312 7.66 -7.09 -6.74
C LEU A 312 8.57 -8.19 -6.20
N ASP A 313 9.41 -8.73 -7.06
CA ASP A 313 10.43 -9.71 -6.72
C ASP A 313 11.72 -8.98 -6.35
N ILE A 314 12.17 -9.15 -5.13
CA ILE A 314 13.30 -8.45 -4.53
C ILE A 314 14.42 -9.44 -4.32
N SER A 315 15.41 -9.42 -5.19
CA SER A 315 16.68 -10.11 -4.98
C SER A 315 17.74 -9.11 -4.50
N ARG A 316 18.97 -9.59 -4.31
CA ARG A 316 20.09 -8.72 -3.98
C ARG A 316 20.42 -7.74 -5.09
N ASP A 317 20.37 -8.20 -6.33
CA ASP A 317 20.94 -7.50 -7.47
C ASP A 317 19.86 -6.91 -8.39
N VAL A 318 18.59 -7.32 -8.23
CA VAL A 318 17.49 -6.90 -9.10
C VAL A 318 16.20 -6.70 -8.30
N LEU A 319 15.55 -5.58 -8.55
CA LEU A 319 14.12 -5.37 -8.26
C LEU A 319 13.35 -5.60 -9.57
N GLN A 320 12.46 -6.59 -9.59
CA GLN A 320 11.61 -6.87 -10.74
C GLN A 320 10.14 -6.68 -10.39
N GLY A 321 9.48 -5.75 -11.06
CA GLY A 321 8.05 -5.50 -10.91
C GLY A 321 7.27 -6.08 -12.08
N THR A 322 6.22 -6.86 -11.78
CA THR A 322 5.24 -7.36 -12.76
C THR A 322 3.86 -6.83 -12.41
N VAL A 323 3.23 -6.15 -13.36
CA VAL A 323 1.88 -5.58 -13.23
C VAL A 323 0.87 -6.53 -13.86
N TRP A 324 -0.01 -7.05 -13.03
CA TRP A 324 -1.03 -8.01 -13.41
C TRP A 324 -2.36 -7.30 -13.69
N ARG A 325 -2.78 -7.31 -14.95
CA ARG A 325 -4.12 -6.85 -15.34
C ARG A 325 -5.13 -7.94 -15.01
N VAL A 326 -6.21 -7.57 -14.33
CA VAL A 326 -7.31 -8.45 -13.96
C VAL A 326 -8.58 -7.97 -14.66
N CYS A 327 -9.01 -8.70 -15.69
CA CYS A 327 -10.26 -8.44 -16.40
C CYS A 327 -11.39 -9.28 -15.84
N VAL A 328 -12.49 -8.61 -15.48
CA VAL A 328 -13.72 -9.22 -15.01
C VAL A 328 -14.87 -8.88 -15.95
N GLN A 329 -15.88 -9.73 -15.98
CA GLN A 329 -17.10 -9.43 -16.72
C GLN A 329 -17.81 -8.24 -16.07
N ASP A 330 -18.17 -7.24 -16.88
CA ASP A 330 -18.95 -6.10 -16.43
C ASP A 330 -20.35 -6.55 -16.03
N ASP A 331 -20.78 -6.17 -14.83
CA ASP A 331 -22.18 -6.21 -14.45
C ASP A 331 -22.79 -4.83 -14.70
N PRO A 332 -23.62 -4.69 -15.75
CA PRO A 332 -24.20 -3.39 -16.12
C PRO A 332 -25.19 -2.86 -15.08
N ASP A 333 -25.74 -3.74 -14.23
CA ASP A 333 -26.72 -3.40 -13.22
C ASP A 333 -26.09 -3.00 -11.89
N ASP A 334 -24.80 -3.33 -11.68
CA ASP A 334 -24.08 -2.88 -10.50
C ASP A 334 -23.86 -1.35 -10.57
N LYS A 335 -24.40 -0.63 -9.60
CA LYS A 335 -24.24 0.82 -9.47
C LYS A 335 -22.79 1.27 -9.35
N TRP A 336 -21.87 0.39 -8.97
CA TRP A 336 -20.43 0.64 -8.82
C TRP A 336 -19.61 0.10 -9.99
N ASN A 337 -20.27 -0.43 -11.02
CA ASN A 337 -19.61 -0.80 -12.27
C ASN A 337 -18.62 0.28 -12.69
N PRO A 338 -17.40 -0.07 -13.10
CA PRO A 338 -16.36 0.90 -13.51
C PRO A 338 -16.83 1.97 -14.46
N ARG A 339 -17.80 1.65 -15.35
CA ARG A 339 -18.38 2.59 -16.32
C ARG A 339 -19.48 3.47 -15.75
N TRP A 340 -19.93 3.24 -14.52
CA TRP A 340 -21.03 3.99 -13.93
C TRP A 340 -20.74 5.49 -13.82
N LYS A 341 -19.51 5.87 -13.43
CA LYS A 341 -19.09 7.27 -13.38
C LYS A 341 -19.05 7.92 -14.76
N ALA A 342 -18.73 7.15 -15.81
CA ALA A 342 -18.75 7.63 -17.19
C ALA A 342 -20.14 8.06 -17.63
N ARG A 343 -21.18 7.34 -17.21
CA ARG A 343 -22.57 7.66 -17.56
C ARG A 343 -23.09 8.93 -16.88
N LYS A 344 -22.44 9.41 -15.81
CA LYS A 344 -22.94 10.54 -15.00
C LYS A 344 -22.15 11.84 -15.17
N LYS A 345 -22.05 12.46 -16.35
CA LYS A 345 -21.73 13.88 -16.54
C LYS A 345 -20.28 14.33 -16.74
N PHE A 346 -19.26 13.54 -16.44
CA PHE A 346 -17.91 14.09 -16.42
C PHE A 346 -17.05 13.69 -17.62
N TRP A 347 -17.34 12.57 -18.25
CA TRP A 347 -16.55 12.01 -19.34
C TRP A 347 -17.42 11.63 -20.53
N ASP A 348 -16.97 11.94 -21.73
CA ASP A 348 -17.69 11.56 -22.96
C ASP A 348 -17.48 10.08 -23.28
N THR A 349 -16.26 9.59 -23.09
CA THR A 349 -15.89 8.19 -23.26
C THR A 349 -14.83 7.81 -22.25
N ILE A 350 -14.97 6.65 -21.62
CA ILE A 350 -13.90 6.00 -20.83
C ILE A 350 -13.49 4.76 -21.61
N THR A 351 -12.21 4.66 -21.94
CA THR A 351 -11.63 3.44 -22.43
C THR A 351 -11.00 2.70 -21.27
N LEU A 352 -11.51 1.51 -20.98
CA LEU A 352 -10.91 0.61 -20.00
C LEU A 352 -9.93 -0.32 -20.70
N GLU A 353 -8.86 -0.68 -19.99
CA GLU A 353 -7.85 -1.58 -20.54
C GLU A 353 -8.42 -2.97 -20.84
N CYS A 354 -9.48 -3.38 -20.16
CA CYS A 354 -10.16 -4.66 -20.39
C CYS A 354 -11.20 -4.65 -21.50
N ASP A 355 -11.44 -3.49 -22.17
CA ASP A 355 -12.41 -3.42 -23.25
C ASP A 355 -12.06 -4.34 -24.40
N GLY A 356 -13.00 -5.25 -24.75
CA GLY A 356 -12.81 -6.24 -25.82
C GLY A 356 -11.82 -7.36 -25.49
N LYS A 357 -11.36 -7.48 -24.25
CA LYS A 357 -10.49 -8.55 -23.79
C LYS A 357 -11.27 -9.62 -23.03
N PRO A 358 -10.85 -10.89 -23.08
CA PRO A 358 -11.45 -11.94 -22.29
C PRO A 358 -11.19 -11.70 -20.80
N GLU A 359 -12.06 -12.29 -19.96
CA GLU A 359 -11.81 -12.40 -18.54
C GLU A 359 -10.51 -13.14 -18.24
N GLY A 360 -9.86 -12.77 -17.16
CA GLY A 360 -8.67 -13.45 -16.69
C GLY A 360 -7.58 -12.49 -16.24
N VAL A 361 -6.45 -13.09 -15.92
CA VAL A 361 -5.27 -12.42 -15.39
C VAL A 361 -4.15 -12.50 -16.44
N THR A 362 -3.58 -11.35 -16.78
CA THR A 362 -2.48 -11.27 -17.75
C THR A 362 -1.49 -10.20 -17.36
N ILE A 363 -0.24 -10.35 -17.79
CA ILE A 363 0.78 -9.32 -17.59
C ILE A 363 0.42 -8.10 -18.44
N TYR A 364 0.44 -6.93 -17.82
CA TYR A 364 0.22 -5.65 -18.49
C TYR A 364 1.53 -4.87 -18.67
N ASP A 365 2.38 -4.86 -17.67
CA ASP A 365 3.64 -4.11 -17.66
C ASP A 365 4.69 -4.85 -16.85
N GLU A 366 5.95 -4.63 -17.18
CA GLU A 366 7.10 -5.14 -16.45
C GLU A 366 8.16 -4.05 -16.36
N PHE A 367 8.91 -4.03 -15.27
CA PHE A 367 10.06 -3.15 -15.09
C PHE A 367 11.11 -3.81 -14.20
N GLU A 368 12.36 -3.42 -14.39
CA GLU A 368 13.50 -3.93 -13.63
C GLU A 368 14.44 -2.79 -13.25
N ILE A 369 15.06 -2.91 -12.06
CA ILE A 369 16.15 -2.05 -11.59
C ILE A 369 17.32 -2.95 -11.22
N HIS A 370 18.51 -2.68 -11.81
CA HIS A 370 19.74 -3.44 -11.59
C HIS A 370 20.77 -2.68 -10.77
#